data_538762edff6f30bec32cb074928d4aed
#
_entry.id   538762edff6f30bec32cb074928d4aed
#
_cell.length_a   1.000
_cell.length_b   1.000
_cell.length_c   1.000
_cell.angle_alpha   90.00
_cell.angle_beta   90.00
_cell.angle_gamma   90.00
#
_symmetry.space_group_name_H-M   'P 1'
#
loop_
_entity.id
_entity.type
_entity.pdbx_description
1 polymer ?
#
loop_
_entity_poly.entity_id
_entity_poly.type
_entity_poly.pdbx_seq_one_letter_code
_entity_poly.pdbx_strand_id
1 'polypeptide(L)'
;VVDKLCNQKTVKEIVQEARVKEVDRAVVLPCPRRDVTPLLVAAYGRVGVHDSLVEMVNLVEEVLLPHRNDREGAQAKAEAMLRAALARMTALTQLEMASENMRTKNVVIIGAGASGLEAASVASGMGAHTILLEKTGKSLKAPDVLLSSARLVGAAGYGGNFTLTIEVGEVLEELQCAAIVVATGGGWTQLRGPLAKTCKGAKTLYELHGQTEADDAAVDGPLVVVDTPDPKGATMKAQDFAWEETLDIVVRLKRARPEVEIWVVFQEMRAFGLAELTYKEACDLGVRFVRYAQSSPPKIDPGRSDVLNVKDLAQDETVAIRFGTIAFASIPPNPDNQLIADILRLPMSEDGAVRRGSVQRGPVSTPRPGIFVCGSALFPKTQAMAVTEGRAAGAMAGEFAMRGTVEYGGSVAVVEPDKCSACLTCVRTCPYEAPFFGETGKAEIRQQLCQGCGMCAGICPSKAIQILNRTDDQIRTEASTLMGGVH
;
A
#
# COMPACT_ATOMS: atom_id res chain seq x y z
N VAL A 1 12.88 -3.71 38.86
CA VAL A 1 13.57 -4.09 37.60
C VAL A 1 13.15 -5.51 37.27
N VAL A 2 12.72 -5.73 36.05
CA VAL A 2 12.28 -7.04 35.56
C VAL A 2 13.11 -7.44 34.34
N ASP A 3 13.45 -8.72 34.24
CA ASP A 3 14.37 -9.20 33.21
C ASP A 3 13.78 -9.25 31.80
N LYS A 4 12.46 -9.45 31.68
CA LYS A 4 11.77 -9.60 30.37
C LYS A 4 10.34 -9.08 30.42
N LEU A 5 10.09 -7.92 29.83
CA LEU A 5 8.75 -7.33 29.69
C LEU A 5 7.80 -8.12 28.78
N CYS A 6 8.30 -8.95 27.90
CA CYS A 6 7.52 -9.77 26.97
C CYS A 6 6.99 -11.09 27.59
N ASN A 7 7.23 -11.33 28.89
CA ASN A 7 6.73 -12.50 29.58
C ASN A 7 5.39 -12.18 30.25
N GLN A 8 4.35 -12.98 30.00
CA GLN A 8 3.02 -12.79 30.59
C GLN A 8 3.02 -12.76 32.12
N LYS A 9 3.91 -13.53 32.77
CA LYS A 9 4.05 -13.52 34.23
C LYS A 9 4.53 -12.14 34.71
N THR A 10 5.56 -11.61 34.09
CA THR A 10 6.12 -10.28 34.39
C THR A 10 5.11 -9.17 34.18
N VAL A 11 4.34 -9.23 33.08
CA VAL A 11 3.27 -8.26 32.82
C VAL A 11 2.21 -8.29 33.92
N LYS A 12 1.80 -9.47 34.40
CA LYS A 12 0.86 -9.60 35.52
C LYS A 12 1.41 -9.00 36.83
N GLU A 13 2.68 -9.23 37.12
CA GLU A 13 3.37 -8.68 38.32
C GLU A 13 3.40 -7.14 38.27
N ILE A 14 3.78 -6.54 37.13
CA ILE A 14 3.81 -5.10 36.93
C ILE A 14 2.42 -4.50 37.07
N VAL A 15 1.41 -5.10 36.47
CA VAL A 15 0.01 -4.65 36.55
C VAL A 15 -0.49 -4.70 37.98
N GLN A 16 -0.17 -5.75 38.73
CA GLN A 16 -0.56 -5.86 40.16
C GLN A 16 0.16 -4.80 41.00
N GLU A 17 1.42 -4.52 40.77
CA GLU A 17 2.17 -3.49 41.46
C GLU A 17 1.64 -2.09 41.14
N ALA A 18 1.33 -1.83 39.84
CA ALA A 18 0.70 -0.57 39.40
C ALA A 18 -0.64 -0.32 40.07
N ARG A 19 -1.46 -1.37 40.24
CA ARG A 19 -2.74 -1.29 40.97
C ARG A 19 -2.57 -0.94 42.45
N VAL A 20 -1.61 -1.61 43.10
CA VAL A 20 -1.34 -1.38 44.55
C VAL A 20 -0.81 0.03 44.81
N LYS A 21 -0.03 0.58 43.85
CA LYS A 21 0.53 1.93 43.97
C LYS A 21 -0.34 3.02 43.36
N GLU A 22 -1.54 2.71 42.91
CA GLU A 22 -2.49 3.67 42.29
C GLU A 22 -1.82 4.50 41.16
N VAL A 23 -1.04 3.86 40.32
CA VAL A 23 -0.31 4.52 39.22
C VAL A 23 -1.28 5.06 38.19
N ASP A 24 -1.20 6.37 37.90
CA ASP A 24 -2.00 7.06 36.87
C ASP A 24 -1.28 7.21 35.52
N ARG A 25 0.05 7.06 35.49
CA ARG A 25 0.90 7.24 34.34
C ARG A 25 2.01 6.22 34.34
N ALA A 26 2.51 5.84 33.14
CA ALA A 26 3.60 4.87 33.03
C ALA A 26 4.62 5.23 31.93
N VAL A 27 5.92 5.24 32.31
CA VAL A 27 7.02 5.23 31.35
C VAL A 27 7.57 3.81 31.29
N VAL A 28 7.56 3.22 30.12
CA VAL A 28 7.97 1.84 29.91
C VAL A 28 9.15 1.80 28.94
N LEU A 29 10.18 1.02 29.29
CA LEU A 29 11.42 0.86 28.52
C LEU A 29 11.46 -0.54 27.90
N PRO A 30 10.62 -0.81 26.88
CA PRO A 30 10.56 -2.13 26.27
C PRO A 30 11.74 -2.37 25.32
N CYS A 31 11.96 -3.64 24.98
CA CYS A 31 12.64 -3.97 23.73
C CYS A 31 11.83 -3.43 22.54
N PRO A 32 12.44 -3.14 21.37
CA PRO A 32 11.74 -2.57 20.20
C PRO A 32 10.82 -3.59 19.53
N ARG A 33 10.03 -4.29 20.30
CA ARG A 33 9.03 -5.23 19.79
C ARG A 33 7.69 -4.50 19.72
N ARG A 34 7.28 -4.16 18.51
CA ARG A 34 6.00 -3.52 18.22
C ARG A 34 4.79 -4.32 18.70
N ASP A 35 4.96 -5.63 18.83
CA ASP A 35 3.99 -6.58 19.36
C ASP A 35 3.80 -6.47 20.88
N VAL A 36 4.81 -5.98 21.61
CA VAL A 36 4.73 -5.83 23.07
C VAL A 36 4.01 -4.55 23.49
N THR A 37 4.11 -3.49 22.72
CA THR A 37 3.47 -2.20 23.03
C THR A 37 1.94 -2.30 23.23
N PRO A 38 1.16 -2.91 22.30
CA PRO A 38 -0.28 -3.07 22.51
C PRO A 38 -0.61 -3.92 23.74
N LEU A 39 0.20 -4.94 24.02
CA LEU A 39 0.03 -5.81 25.18
C LEU A 39 0.21 -5.02 26.50
N LEU A 40 1.23 -4.18 26.58
CA LEU A 40 1.52 -3.36 27.76
C LEU A 40 0.48 -2.28 27.95
N VAL A 41 0.10 -1.58 26.88
CA VAL A 41 -0.97 -0.58 26.92
C VAL A 41 -2.28 -1.21 27.42
N ALA A 42 -2.68 -2.34 26.87
CA ALA A 42 -3.86 -3.08 27.32
C ALA A 42 -3.73 -3.56 28.78
N ALA A 43 -2.53 -3.91 29.22
CA ALA A 43 -2.28 -4.34 30.59
C ALA A 43 -2.43 -3.19 31.59
N TYR A 44 -1.86 -2.03 31.30
CA TYR A 44 -2.01 -0.82 32.11
C TYR A 44 -3.47 -0.30 32.10
N GLY A 45 -4.17 -0.39 31.00
CA GLY A 45 -5.59 -0.05 30.88
C GLY A 45 -6.49 -0.84 31.87
N ARG A 46 -6.13 -2.11 32.19
CA ARG A 46 -6.85 -2.94 33.18
C ARG A 46 -6.72 -2.42 34.62
N VAL A 47 -5.79 -1.54 34.90
CA VAL A 47 -5.60 -0.91 36.23
C VAL A 47 -5.91 0.57 36.19
N GLY A 48 -6.57 1.07 35.15
CA GLY A 48 -7.07 2.43 35.05
C GLY A 48 -6.10 3.44 34.46
N VAL A 49 -4.93 3.04 34.02
CA VAL A 49 -3.99 3.93 33.28
C VAL A 49 -4.47 4.07 31.84
N HIS A 50 -4.83 5.28 31.46
CA HIS A 50 -5.25 5.57 30.09
C HIS A 50 -4.08 5.37 29.11
N ASP A 51 -4.35 4.84 27.91
CA ASP A 51 -3.33 4.53 26.87
C ASP A 51 -2.50 5.75 26.47
N SER A 52 -3.12 6.94 26.39
CA SER A 52 -2.43 8.21 26.10
C SER A 52 -1.47 8.67 27.22
N LEU A 53 -1.48 8.01 28.38
CA LEU A 53 -0.62 8.25 29.52
C LEU A 53 0.40 7.13 29.74
N VAL A 54 0.63 6.30 28.71
CA VAL A 54 1.69 5.27 28.68
C VAL A 54 2.73 5.68 27.64
N GLU A 55 3.91 6.06 28.10
CA GLU A 55 5.05 6.45 27.26
C GLU A 55 6.03 5.29 27.07
N MET A 56 6.50 5.09 25.84
CA MET A 56 7.43 4.03 25.48
C MET A 56 8.79 4.60 25.08
N VAL A 57 9.87 4.20 25.75
CA VAL A 57 11.25 4.62 25.45
C VAL A 57 12.04 3.43 24.90
N ASN A 58 12.47 3.51 23.66
CA ASN A 58 13.19 2.42 22.99
C ASN A 58 14.69 2.45 23.32
N LEU A 59 15.08 1.78 24.41
CA LEU A 59 16.49 1.73 24.81
C LEU A 59 17.35 0.87 23.88
N VAL A 60 16.80 -0.15 23.23
CA VAL A 60 17.62 -1.08 22.44
C VAL A 60 18.11 -0.42 21.15
N GLU A 61 17.21 0.10 20.33
CA GLU A 61 17.57 0.68 19.03
C GLU A 61 18.19 2.07 19.17
N GLU A 62 17.74 2.86 20.15
CA GLU A 62 18.15 4.24 20.30
C GLU A 62 19.35 4.44 21.20
N VAL A 63 19.65 3.48 22.09
CA VAL A 63 20.76 3.56 23.05
C VAL A 63 21.75 2.41 22.87
N LEU A 64 21.33 1.17 23.08
CA LEU A 64 22.25 0.02 23.14
C LEU A 64 22.92 -0.29 21.81
N LEU A 65 22.17 -0.25 20.70
CA LEU A 65 22.74 -0.56 19.39
C LEU A 65 23.75 0.50 18.91
N PRO A 66 23.47 1.82 19.01
CA PRO A 66 24.46 2.85 18.67
C PRO A 66 25.71 2.87 19.58
N HIS A 67 25.57 2.48 20.85
CA HIS A 67 26.63 2.53 21.85
C HIS A 67 27.16 1.15 22.23
N ARG A 68 27.24 0.19 21.29
CA ARG A 68 27.66 -1.22 21.58
C ARG A 68 29.00 -1.34 22.30
N ASN A 69 29.94 -0.44 22.02
CA ASN A 69 31.28 -0.42 22.55
C ASN A 69 31.55 0.74 23.53
N ASP A 70 30.52 1.47 23.91
CA ASP A 70 30.59 2.62 24.82
C ASP A 70 29.51 2.50 25.90
N ARG A 71 29.85 1.85 27.01
CA ARG A 71 28.90 1.62 28.09
C ARG A 71 28.56 2.91 28.87
N GLU A 72 29.51 3.80 29.03
CA GLU A 72 29.28 5.07 29.73
C GLU A 72 28.37 6.01 28.91
N GLY A 73 28.65 6.13 27.65
CA GLY A 73 27.77 6.88 26.72
C GLY A 73 26.39 6.28 26.63
N ALA A 74 26.26 4.93 26.59
CA ALA A 74 24.97 4.26 26.63
C ALA A 74 24.15 4.59 27.88
N GLN A 75 24.81 4.56 29.06
CA GLN A 75 24.14 4.87 30.31
C GLN A 75 23.72 6.34 30.38
N ALA A 76 24.61 7.27 30.03
CA ALA A 76 24.34 8.70 30.02
C ALA A 76 23.14 9.04 29.10
N LYS A 77 23.11 8.44 27.91
CA LYS A 77 22.00 8.61 26.96
C LYS A 77 20.69 8.01 27.49
N ALA A 78 20.72 6.80 28.05
CA ALA A 78 19.54 6.17 28.65
C ALA A 78 18.91 7.03 29.75
N GLU A 79 19.76 7.58 30.62
CA GLU A 79 19.32 8.48 31.69
C GLU A 79 18.74 9.79 31.15
N ALA A 80 19.36 10.38 30.12
CA ALA A 80 18.85 11.59 29.48
C ALA A 80 17.47 11.33 28.82
N MET A 81 17.30 10.22 28.10
CA MET A 81 16.04 9.83 27.48
C MET A 81 14.96 9.55 28.53
N LEU A 82 15.29 8.89 29.62
CA LEU A 82 14.34 8.64 30.71
C LEU A 82 13.90 9.95 31.38
N ARG A 83 14.84 10.86 31.65
CA ARG A 83 14.50 12.21 32.21
C ARG A 83 13.60 12.99 31.25
N ALA A 84 13.87 12.97 29.95
CA ALA A 84 13.07 13.63 28.94
C ALA A 84 11.64 13.04 28.85
N ALA A 85 11.53 11.72 28.87
CA ALA A 85 10.25 11.01 28.87
C ALA A 85 9.43 11.33 30.14
N LEU A 86 10.07 11.38 31.32
CA LEU A 86 9.40 11.76 32.57
C LEU A 86 8.96 13.21 32.55
N ALA A 87 9.79 14.14 32.06
CA ALA A 87 9.42 15.56 31.92
C ALA A 87 8.24 15.74 30.97
N ARG A 88 8.24 15.03 29.83
CA ARG A 88 7.12 15.02 28.90
C ARG A 88 5.86 14.43 29.53
N MET A 89 5.97 13.31 30.23
CA MET A 89 4.86 12.61 30.88
C MET A 89 4.09 13.50 31.84
N THR A 90 4.75 14.41 32.59
CA THR A 90 4.09 15.32 33.50
C THR A 90 3.17 16.31 32.77
N ALA A 91 3.45 16.64 31.53
CA ALA A 91 2.68 17.57 30.71
C ALA A 91 1.61 16.87 29.85
N LEU A 92 1.55 15.54 29.82
CA LEU A 92 0.51 14.82 29.08
C LEU A 92 -0.85 14.92 29.77
N THR A 93 -1.88 14.95 28.97
CA THR A 93 -3.28 14.88 29.44
C THR A 93 -3.94 13.62 28.91
N GLN A 94 -4.95 13.14 29.64
CA GLN A 94 -5.78 12.07 29.11
C GLN A 94 -6.49 12.55 27.83
N LEU A 95 -6.37 11.79 26.77
CA LEU A 95 -6.99 12.09 25.49
C LEU A 95 -8.34 11.38 25.39
N GLU A 96 -9.37 12.14 25.06
CA GLU A 96 -10.69 11.58 24.85
C GLU A 96 -10.75 10.90 23.47
N MET A 97 -11.30 9.69 23.45
CA MET A 97 -11.68 8.96 22.24
C MET A 97 -13.18 8.99 22.11
N ALA A 98 -13.68 9.39 20.95
CA ALA A 98 -15.09 9.30 20.61
C ALA A 98 -15.34 8.05 19.76
N SER A 99 -16.54 7.52 19.85
CA SER A 99 -16.97 6.36 19.07
C SER A 99 -18.28 6.69 18.35
N GLU A 100 -18.38 6.28 17.11
CA GLU A 100 -19.58 6.45 16.29
C GLU A 100 -19.96 5.12 15.63
N ASN A 101 -21.25 4.84 15.54
CA ASN A 101 -21.74 3.65 14.85
C ASN A 101 -21.51 3.76 13.34
N MET A 102 -21.05 2.70 12.71
CA MET A 102 -21.01 2.58 11.27
C MET A 102 -22.43 2.44 10.73
N ARG A 103 -22.71 3.17 9.63
CA ARG A 103 -24.05 3.16 9.00
C ARG A 103 -24.35 1.86 8.28
N THR A 104 -23.30 1.16 7.84
CA THR A 104 -23.42 -0.06 7.05
C THR A 104 -22.20 -0.96 7.26
N LYS A 105 -22.31 -2.22 6.86
CA LYS A 105 -21.22 -3.18 6.78
C LYS A 105 -20.76 -3.45 5.34
N ASN A 106 -21.12 -2.55 4.40
CA ASN A 106 -20.73 -2.70 3.02
C ASN A 106 -19.23 -2.49 2.85
N VAL A 107 -18.61 -3.36 2.06
CA VAL A 107 -17.23 -3.22 1.56
C VAL A 107 -17.30 -3.03 0.05
N VAL A 108 -16.87 -1.87 -0.43
CA VAL A 108 -16.81 -1.58 -1.86
C VAL A 108 -15.43 -1.93 -2.41
N ILE A 109 -15.39 -2.74 -3.44
CA ILE A 109 -14.17 -3.18 -4.13
C ILE A 109 -14.13 -2.55 -5.52
N ILE A 110 -13.09 -1.78 -5.83
CA ILE A 110 -12.93 -1.09 -7.10
C ILE A 110 -12.03 -1.92 -8.01
N GLY A 111 -12.64 -2.64 -8.94
CA GLY A 111 -12.00 -3.55 -9.88
C GLY A 111 -12.30 -5.02 -9.57
N ALA A 112 -12.83 -5.73 -10.56
CA ALA A 112 -13.19 -7.14 -10.49
C ALA A 112 -12.16 -8.08 -11.16
N GLY A 113 -10.87 -7.71 -11.09
CA GLY A 113 -9.75 -8.59 -11.44
C GLY A 113 -9.52 -9.67 -10.37
N ALA A 114 -8.52 -10.55 -10.56
CA ALA A 114 -8.21 -11.65 -9.65
C ALA A 114 -8.08 -11.22 -8.18
N SER A 115 -7.36 -10.12 -7.91
CA SER A 115 -7.22 -9.59 -6.54
C SER A 115 -8.52 -9.04 -5.97
N GLY A 116 -9.37 -8.38 -6.80
CA GLY A 116 -10.64 -7.81 -6.36
C GLY A 116 -11.69 -8.88 -6.07
N LEU A 117 -11.80 -9.90 -6.92
CA LEU A 117 -12.69 -11.05 -6.71
C LEU A 117 -12.32 -11.82 -5.43
N GLU A 118 -11.02 -12.02 -5.22
CA GLU A 118 -10.55 -12.70 -4.00
C GLU A 118 -10.79 -11.85 -2.75
N ALA A 119 -10.58 -10.53 -2.82
CA ALA A 119 -10.90 -9.61 -1.73
C ALA A 119 -12.39 -9.66 -1.37
N ALA A 120 -13.26 -9.68 -2.38
CA ALA A 120 -14.71 -9.81 -2.18
C ALA A 120 -15.07 -11.13 -1.53
N SER A 121 -14.51 -12.25 -2.01
CA SER A 121 -14.75 -13.58 -1.47
C SER A 121 -14.42 -13.68 0.02
N VAL A 122 -13.25 -13.15 0.41
CA VAL A 122 -12.80 -13.19 1.81
C VAL A 122 -13.63 -12.25 2.68
N ALA A 123 -13.89 -11.01 2.26
CA ALA A 123 -14.69 -10.06 3.04
C ALA A 123 -16.14 -10.56 3.24
N SER A 124 -16.76 -11.12 2.19
CA SER A 124 -18.08 -11.73 2.27
C SER A 124 -18.09 -12.95 3.21
N GLY A 125 -17.05 -13.79 3.15
CA GLY A 125 -16.87 -14.93 4.06
C GLY A 125 -16.74 -14.53 5.54
N MET A 126 -16.36 -13.27 5.83
CA MET A 126 -16.32 -12.71 7.18
C MET A 126 -17.65 -12.07 7.61
N GLY A 127 -18.65 -12.03 6.73
CA GLY A 127 -19.99 -11.47 7.01
C GLY A 127 -20.19 -10.02 6.57
N ALA A 128 -19.23 -9.42 5.88
CA ALA A 128 -19.42 -8.10 5.23
C ALA A 128 -20.27 -8.29 3.95
N HIS A 129 -21.04 -7.27 3.59
CA HIS A 129 -21.73 -7.24 2.29
C HIS A 129 -20.81 -6.59 1.26
N THR A 130 -20.43 -7.33 0.21
CA THR A 130 -19.45 -6.87 -0.78
C THR A 130 -20.11 -6.33 -2.05
N ILE A 131 -19.61 -5.20 -2.55
CA ILE A 131 -20.07 -4.56 -3.78
C ILE A 131 -18.86 -4.31 -4.66
N LEU A 132 -18.78 -5.04 -5.80
CA LEU A 132 -17.70 -4.89 -6.77
C LEU A 132 -18.11 -3.90 -7.86
N LEU A 133 -17.22 -2.95 -8.14
CA LEU A 133 -17.34 -2.03 -9.27
C LEU A 133 -16.46 -2.53 -10.43
N GLU A 134 -17.06 -2.84 -11.58
CA GLU A 134 -16.37 -3.27 -12.79
C GLU A 134 -16.70 -2.34 -13.97
N LYS A 135 -15.67 -1.73 -14.53
CA LYS A 135 -15.86 -0.69 -15.58
C LYS A 135 -16.11 -1.22 -16.98
N THR A 136 -15.73 -2.47 -17.27
CA THR A 136 -15.72 -3.01 -18.65
C THR A 136 -17.01 -3.69 -19.07
N GLY A 137 -18.02 -3.72 -18.22
CA GLY A 137 -19.30 -4.37 -18.50
C GLY A 137 -19.25 -5.89 -18.55
N LYS A 138 -18.14 -6.51 -18.12
CA LYS A 138 -18.01 -7.97 -18.05
C LYS A 138 -18.95 -8.55 -17.00
N SER A 139 -19.64 -9.61 -17.35
CA SER A 139 -20.41 -10.43 -16.40
C SER A 139 -19.45 -11.41 -15.73
N LEU A 140 -19.27 -11.26 -14.42
CA LEU A 140 -18.41 -12.10 -13.61
C LEU A 140 -19.22 -12.66 -12.42
N LYS A 141 -18.81 -13.80 -11.90
CA LYS A 141 -19.43 -14.36 -10.70
C LYS A 141 -18.83 -13.68 -9.47
N ALA A 142 -19.61 -12.88 -8.77
CA ALA A 142 -19.23 -12.20 -7.52
C ALA A 142 -19.93 -12.85 -6.32
N PRO A 143 -19.37 -12.73 -5.09
CA PRO A 143 -20.01 -13.29 -3.89
C PRO A 143 -21.37 -12.68 -3.59
N ASP A 144 -21.50 -11.34 -3.66
CA ASP A 144 -22.74 -10.63 -3.35
C ASP A 144 -23.18 -9.80 -4.56
N VAL A 145 -22.76 -8.54 -4.69
CA VAL A 145 -23.17 -7.62 -5.75
C VAL A 145 -22.04 -7.30 -6.71
N LEU A 146 -22.29 -7.44 -8.00
CA LEU A 146 -21.43 -6.93 -9.08
C LEU A 146 -22.18 -5.84 -9.83
N LEU A 147 -21.60 -4.63 -9.85
CA LEU A 147 -22.04 -3.52 -10.66
C LEU A 147 -21.14 -3.44 -11.90
N SER A 148 -21.66 -3.93 -13.03
CA SER A 148 -20.98 -3.87 -14.32
C SER A 148 -21.15 -2.50 -14.96
N SER A 149 -20.18 -2.07 -15.77
CA SER A 149 -20.12 -0.72 -16.35
C SER A 149 -20.19 0.37 -15.28
N ALA A 150 -19.60 0.09 -14.11
CA ALA A 150 -19.62 0.97 -12.95
C ALA A 150 -18.25 1.58 -12.68
N ARG A 151 -18.19 2.87 -12.36
CA ARG A 151 -16.97 3.56 -11.99
C ARG A 151 -17.17 4.50 -10.81
N LEU A 152 -16.14 4.67 -10.00
CA LEU A 152 -16.12 5.66 -8.94
C LEU A 152 -15.87 7.05 -9.54
N VAL A 153 -16.71 8.03 -9.20
CA VAL A 153 -16.60 9.42 -9.65
C VAL A 153 -16.48 10.41 -8.49
N GLY A 154 -16.84 10.01 -7.27
CA GLY A 154 -16.71 10.85 -6.09
C GLY A 154 -16.67 10.03 -4.79
N ALA A 155 -16.08 10.59 -3.74
CA ALA A 155 -16.07 10.02 -2.41
C ALA A 155 -16.09 11.11 -1.35
N ALA A 156 -16.87 10.91 -0.30
CA ALA A 156 -16.94 11.75 0.87
C ALA A 156 -16.95 10.89 2.13
N GLY A 157 -16.73 11.52 3.31
CA GLY A 157 -16.75 10.83 4.59
C GLY A 157 -15.38 10.28 5.02
N TYR A 158 -15.40 9.30 5.90
CA TYR A 158 -14.24 8.73 6.58
C TYR A 158 -14.42 7.23 6.81
N GLY A 159 -13.36 6.57 7.24
CA GLY A 159 -13.38 5.13 7.52
C GLY A 159 -14.53 4.75 8.45
N GLY A 160 -15.33 3.79 8.03
CA GLY A 160 -16.57 3.38 8.70
C GLY A 160 -17.84 4.05 8.14
N ASN A 161 -17.75 5.27 7.59
CA ASN A 161 -18.89 6.06 7.12
C ASN A 161 -18.59 6.81 5.82
N PHE A 162 -18.15 6.10 4.78
CA PHE A 162 -17.97 6.65 3.44
C PHE A 162 -19.30 6.75 2.69
N THR A 163 -19.43 7.81 1.90
CA THR A 163 -20.45 7.96 0.84
C THR A 163 -19.72 8.09 -0.49
N LEU A 164 -19.96 7.15 -1.39
CA LEU A 164 -19.36 7.10 -2.72
C LEU A 164 -20.39 7.55 -3.76
N THR A 165 -19.97 8.39 -4.69
CA THR A 165 -20.73 8.66 -5.91
C THR A 165 -20.18 7.74 -6.99
N ILE A 166 -21.03 6.86 -7.51
CA ILE A 166 -20.70 5.92 -8.57
C ILE A 166 -21.52 6.25 -9.83
N GLU A 167 -20.93 6.00 -10.98
CA GLU A 167 -21.62 6.07 -12.27
C GLU A 167 -21.81 4.65 -12.78
N VAL A 168 -23.06 4.26 -12.97
CA VAL A 168 -23.46 2.95 -13.51
C VAL A 168 -24.15 3.19 -14.86
N GLY A 169 -23.46 2.89 -15.96
CA GLY A 169 -23.90 3.33 -17.28
C GLY A 169 -23.87 4.85 -17.40
N GLU A 170 -25.04 5.48 -17.50
CA GLU A 170 -25.20 6.96 -17.57
C GLU A 170 -25.84 7.55 -16.29
N VAL A 171 -26.06 6.74 -15.26
CA VAL A 171 -26.75 7.14 -14.03
C VAL A 171 -25.76 7.32 -12.89
N LEU A 172 -25.89 8.43 -12.16
CA LEU A 172 -25.15 8.66 -10.92
C LEU A 172 -25.95 8.14 -9.73
N GLU A 173 -25.29 7.33 -8.90
CA GLU A 173 -25.88 6.75 -7.70
C GLU A 173 -24.99 7.02 -6.49
N GLU A 174 -25.60 7.14 -5.31
CA GLU A 174 -24.86 7.21 -4.04
C GLU A 174 -24.85 5.85 -3.35
N LEU A 175 -23.65 5.45 -2.89
CA LEU A 175 -23.41 4.19 -2.23
C LEU A 175 -22.69 4.41 -0.90
N GLN A 176 -23.28 3.92 0.20
CA GLN A 176 -22.65 3.98 1.53
C GLN A 176 -21.85 2.72 1.80
N CYS A 177 -20.64 2.89 2.34
CA CYS A 177 -19.79 1.78 2.73
C CYS A 177 -18.94 2.07 3.99
N ALA A 178 -18.60 1.02 4.71
CA ALA A 178 -17.69 1.08 5.84
C ALA A 178 -16.23 1.05 5.40
N ALA A 179 -15.91 0.28 4.37
CA ALA A 179 -14.55 0.12 3.87
C ALA A 179 -14.49 0.08 2.33
N ILE A 180 -13.32 0.43 1.81
CA ILE A 180 -13.03 0.45 0.36
C ILE A 180 -11.78 -0.37 0.10
N VAL A 181 -11.79 -1.20 -0.94
CA VAL A 181 -10.62 -1.91 -1.47
C VAL A 181 -10.33 -1.43 -2.89
N VAL A 182 -9.14 -0.85 -3.10
CA VAL A 182 -8.67 -0.46 -4.42
C VAL A 182 -7.94 -1.65 -5.05
N ALA A 183 -8.54 -2.23 -6.08
CA ALA A 183 -8.05 -3.41 -6.81
C ALA A 183 -8.08 -3.18 -8.33
N THR A 184 -7.76 -1.96 -8.75
CA THR A 184 -7.83 -1.50 -10.16
C THR A 184 -6.91 -2.25 -11.11
N GLY A 185 -5.97 -3.02 -10.58
CA GLY A 185 -5.01 -3.79 -11.38
C GLY A 185 -3.91 -2.93 -12.00
N GLY A 186 -3.17 -3.52 -12.96
CA GLY A 186 -2.14 -2.86 -13.76
C GLY A 186 -2.65 -2.46 -15.15
N GLY A 187 -1.81 -1.77 -15.90
CA GLY A 187 -2.08 -1.40 -17.30
C GLY A 187 -1.79 -2.54 -18.29
N TRP A 188 -2.19 -3.76 -17.96
CA TRP A 188 -1.88 -5.00 -18.69
C TRP A 188 -2.31 -5.01 -20.17
N THR A 189 -3.27 -4.16 -20.52
CA THR A 189 -3.82 -4.07 -21.87
C THR A 189 -3.13 -2.99 -22.73
N GLN A 190 -2.10 -2.32 -22.19
CA GLN A 190 -1.42 -1.23 -22.88
C GLN A 190 -0.07 -1.68 -23.43
N LEU A 191 0.04 -1.72 -24.75
CA LEU A 191 1.32 -1.88 -25.42
C LEU A 191 2.14 -0.59 -25.34
N ARG A 192 3.38 -0.68 -24.87
CA ARG A 192 4.31 0.46 -24.77
C ARG A 192 5.60 0.19 -25.55
N GLY A 193 6.23 1.28 -25.93
CA GLY A 193 7.50 1.28 -26.66
C GLY A 193 7.36 1.46 -28.18
N PRO A 194 8.44 1.88 -28.84
CA PRO A 194 8.43 2.16 -30.28
C PRO A 194 8.11 0.92 -31.12
N LEU A 195 8.69 -0.23 -30.75
CA LEU A 195 8.52 -1.49 -31.47
C LEU A 195 7.06 -1.98 -31.39
N ALA A 196 6.44 -1.88 -30.21
CA ALA A 196 5.05 -2.29 -30.02
C ALA A 196 4.06 -1.49 -30.88
N LYS A 197 4.35 -0.22 -31.13
CA LYS A 197 3.52 0.65 -32.00
C LYS A 197 3.62 0.30 -33.47
N THR A 198 4.70 -0.32 -33.90
CA THR A 198 4.93 -0.70 -35.31
C THR A 198 4.45 -2.11 -35.64
N CYS A 199 4.26 -2.96 -34.62
CA CYS A 199 3.81 -4.34 -34.81
C CYS A 199 2.29 -4.42 -34.81
N LYS A 200 1.68 -4.63 -35.97
CA LYS A 200 0.24 -4.90 -36.06
C LYS A 200 -0.08 -6.28 -35.44
N GLY A 201 -1.09 -6.33 -34.58
CA GLY A 201 -1.50 -7.57 -33.89
C GLY A 201 -0.58 -8.00 -32.74
N ALA A 202 0.30 -7.10 -32.27
CA ALA A 202 1.10 -7.34 -31.08
C ALA A 202 0.21 -7.55 -29.85
N LYS A 203 0.58 -8.51 -29.00
CA LYS A 203 -0.14 -8.89 -27.79
C LYS A 203 0.57 -8.39 -26.54
N THR A 204 -0.19 -8.20 -25.48
CA THR A 204 0.33 -8.01 -24.11
C THR A 204 0.54 -9.37 -23.44
N LEU A 205 1.31 -9.40 -22.34
CA LEU A 205 1.39 -10.61 -21.50
C LEU A 205 0.02 -11.04 -20.96
N TYR A 206 -0.85 -10.09 -20.64
CA TYR A 206 -2.20 -10.39 -20.15
C TYR A 206 -3.06 -11.11 -21.19
N GLU A 207 -2.98 -10.68 -22.45
CA GLU A 207 -3.69 -11.35 -23.55
C GLU A 207 -3.15 -12.75 -23.79
N LEU A 208 -1.83 -12.96 -23.68
CA LEU A 208 -1.25 -14.30 -23.73
C LEU A 208 -1.70 -15.16 -22.53
N HIS A 209 -1.72 -14.60 -21.33
CA HIS A 209 -2.12 -15.32 -20.10
C HIS A 209 -3.58 -15.80 -20.19
N GLY A 210 -4.49 -14.91 -20.52
CA GLY A 210 -5.91 -15.24 -20.66
C GLY A 210 -6.21 -16.24 -21.78
N GLN A 211 -5.35 -16.31 -22.76
CA GLN A 211 -5.48 -17.22 -23.90
C GLN A 211 -4.87 -18.62 -23.64
N THR A 212 -3.90 -18.73 -22.72
CA THR A 212 -3.36 -20.03 -22.27
C THR A 212 -4.27 -20.77 -21.29
N GLU A 213 -5.23 -20.07 -20.67
CA GLU A 213 -6.25 -20.66 -19.79
C GLU A 213 -7.54 -21.10 -20.52
N ALA A 214 -7.86 -20.44 -21.64
CA ALA A 214 -9.04 -20.69 -22.45
C ALA A 214 -8.65 -21.19 -23.84
N ASP A 215 -8.67 -22.50 -24.07
CA ASP A 215 -8.49 -23.16 -25.37
C ASP A 215 -7.44 -22.57 -26.36
N ASP A 216 -6.46 -23.33 -26.63
CA ASP A 216 -5.49 -23.57 -27.72
C ASP A 216 -5.36 -22.61 -28.92
N ALA A 217 -6.25 -21.68 -29.17
CA ALA A 217 -6.35 -20.96 -30.46
C ALA A 217 -5.54 -19.66 -30.56
N ALA A 218 -4.78 -19.26 -29.57
CA ALA A 218 -4.37 -17.87 -29.45
C ALA A 218 -2.91 -17.57 -29.84
N VAL A 219 -2.11 -18.58 -30.09
CA VAL A 219 -0.73 -18.43 -30.58
C VAL A 219 -0.62 -19.08 -31.96
N ASP A 220 -0.58 -18.25 -32.97
CA ASP A 220 -0.39 -18.70 -34.34
C ASP A 220 1.13 -18.75 -34.67
N GLY A 221 1.64 -19.93 -35.06
CA GLY A 221 3.03 -20.13 -35.46
C GLY A 221 4.04 -19.88 -34.30
N PRO A 222 5.27 -19.51 -34.62
CA PRO A 222 6.29 -19.22 -33.63
C PRO A 222 5.92 -17.98 -32.79
N LEU A 223 6.12 -18.07 -31.46
CA LEU A 223 5.91 -16.97 -30.51
C LEU A 223 7.22 -16.23 -30.21
N VAL A 224 7.20 -14.92 -30.30
CA VAL A 224 8.29 -14.07 -29.82
C VAL A 224 7.77 -13.21 -28.67
N VAL A 225 8.39 -13.32 -27.51
CA VAL A 225 8.15 -12.40 -26.37
C VAL A 225 9.32 -11.43 -26.30
N VAL A 226 9.03 -10.14 -26.36
CA VAL A 226 10.06 -9.09 -26.32
C VAL A 226 9.98 -8.34 -25.00
N ASP A 227 11.03 -8.44 -24.20
CA ASP A 227 11.22 -7.58 -23.03
C ASP A 227 11.82 -6.25 -23.52
N THR A 228 10.98 -5.23 -23.55
CA THR A 228 11.41 -3.86 -23.87
C THR A 228 11.33 -3.03 -22.59
N PRO A 229 12.46 -2.75 -21.93
CA PRO A 229 12.46 -1.81 -20.82
C PRO A 229 11.95 -0.44 -21.30
N ASP A 230 10.90 0.06 -20.66
CA ASP A 230 10.41 1.40 -20.93
C ASP A 230 11.37 2.41 -20.26
N PRO A 231 12.17 3.18 -21.01
CA PRO A 231 13.15 4.11 -20.43
C PRO A 231 12.50 5.25 -19.62
N LYS A 232 11.17 5.40 -19.66
CA LYS A 232 10.44 6.50 -19.04
C LYS A 232 9.45 6.12 -17.95
N GLY A 233 9.20 4.83 -17.64
CA GLY A 233 8.11 4.53 -16.74
C GLY A 233 8.08 3.19 -16.03
N ALA A 234 8.89 2.22 -16.40
CA ALA A 234 8.94 0.97 -15.66
C ALA A 234 10.02 1.03 -14.59
N THR A 235 9.64 0.92 -13.33
CA THR A 235 10.61 0.67 -12.26
C THR A 235 11.29 -0.69 -12.48
N MET A 236 12.51 -0.86 -11.96
CA MET A 236 13.20 -2.16 -11.99
C MET A 236 12.30 -3.30 -11.51
N LYS A 237 11.47 -3.06 -10.49
CA LYS A 237 10.52 -4.04 -9.94
C LYS A 237 9.44 -4.47 -10.95
N ALA A 238 8.93 -3.54 -11.75
CA ALA A 238 7.93 -3.87 -12.79
C ALA A 238 8.52 -4.81 -13.84
N GLN A 239 9.79 -4.64 -14.19
CA GLN A 239 10.49 -5.50 -15.12
C GLN A 239 10.76 -6.90 -14.53
N ASP A 240 11.13 -6.98 -13.23
CA ASP A 240 11.36 -8.26 -12.56
C ASP A 240 10.08 -9.13 -12.59
N PHE A 241 8.93 -8.55 -12.26
CA PHE A 241 7.65 -9.27 -12.32
C PHE A 241 7.18 -9.59 -13.74
N ALA A 242 7.47 -8.74 -14.72
CA ALA A 242 7.19 -9.05 -16.12
C ALA A 242 8.02 -10.26 -16.60
N TRP A 243 9.24 -10.41 -16.08
CA TRP A 243 10.09 -11.59 -16.33
C TRP A 243 9.51 -12.86 -15.72
N GLU A 244 9.11 -12.85 -14.43
CA GLU A 244 8.50 -14.01 -13.78
C GLU A 244 7.24 -14.44 -14.52
N GLU A 245 6.37 -13.51 -14.90
CA GLU A 245 5.15 -13.77 -15.65
C GLU A 245 5.46 -14.33 -17.06
N THR A 246 6.46 -13.77 -17.74
CA THR A 246 6.91 -14.27 -19.03
C THR A 246 7.37 -15.73 -18.95
N LEU A 247 8.20 -16.05 -17.95
CA LEU A 247 8.71 -17.42 -17.76
C LEU A 247 7.56 -18.41 -17.46
N ASP A 248 6.63 -18.02 -16.62
CA ASP A 248 5.46 -18.85 -16.30
C ASP A 248 4.58 -19.11 -17.53
N ILE A 249 4.31 -18.07 -18.33
CA ILE A 249 3.53 -18.19 -19.57
C ILE A 249 4.23 -19.12 -20.58
N VAL A 250 5.53 -18.91 -20.85
CA VAL A 250 6.23 -19.70 -21.86
C VAL A 250 6.42 -21.15 -21.46
N VAL A 251 6.62 -21.44 -20.16
CA VAL A 251 6.69 -22.81 -19.63
C VAL A 251 5.34 -23.51 -19.76
N ARG A 252 4.26 -22.86 -19.34
CA ARG A 252 2.89 -23.43 -19.47
C ARG A 252 2.55 -23.69 -20.93
N LEU A 253 2.83 -22.74 -21.81
CA LEU A 253 2.57 -22.90 -23.24
C LEU A 253 3.39 -24.05 -23.85
N LYS A 254 4.68 -24.16 -23.49
CA LYS A 254 5.53 -25.25 -23.97
C LYS A 254 5.11 -26.63 -23.47
N ARG A 255 4.60 -26.71 -22.24
CA ARG A 255 4.02 -27.96 -21.70
C ARG A 255 2.74 -28.36 -22.42
N ALA A 256 1.88 -27.39 -22.74
CA ALA A 256 0.62 -27.63 -23.46
C ALA A 256 0.83 -27.89 -24.96
N ARG A 257 1.80 -27.20 -25.58
CA ARG A 257 2.08 -27.22 -27.02
C ARG A 257 3.59 -27.32 -27.28
N PRO A 258 4.20 -28.50 -27.12
CA PRO A 258 5.65 -28.70 -27.27
C PRO A 258 6.20 -28.32 -28.66
N GLU A 259 5.37 -28.40 -29.71
CA GLU A 259 5.72 -28.08 -31.09
C GLU A 259 5.89 -26.60 -31.35
N VAL A 260 5.32 -25.70 -30.54
CA VAL A 260 5.42 -24.25 -30.75
C VAL A 260 6.84 -23.79 -30.47
N GLU A 261 7.46 -23.16 -31.47
CA GLU A 261 8.75 -22.50 -31.29
C GLU A 261 8.56 -21.20 -30.51
N ILE A 262 9.30 -21.02 -29.38
CA ILE A 262 9.20 -19.85 -28.54
C ILE A 262 10.57 -19.18 -28.38
N TRP A 263 10.59 -17.86 -28.59
CA TRP A 263 11.75 -17.00 -28.42
C TRP A 263 11.46 -15.93 -27.39
N VAL A 264 12.39 -15.72 -26.46
CA VAL A 264 12.36 -14.60 -25.52
C VAL A 264 13.53 -13.68 -25.82
N VAL A 265 13.23 -12.47 -26.26
CA VAL A 265 14.20 -11.44 -26.66
C VAL A 265 14.30 -10.42 -25.53
N PHE A 266 15.47 -10.26 -24.92
CA PHE A 266 15.62 -9.50 -23.69
C PHE A 266 16.91 -8.66 -23.65
N GLN A 267 16.90 -7.62 -22.83
CA GLN A 267 18.07 -6.77 -22.59
C GLN A 267 18.89 -7.27 -21.39
N GLU A 268 18.24 -7.51 -20.27
CA GLU A 268 18.86 -7.98 -19.03
C GLU A 268 18.14 -9.21 -18.50
N MET A 269 18.91 -10.20 -18.03
CA MET A 269 18.35 -11.36 -17.34
C MET A 269 17.88 -10.97 -15.95
N ARG A 270 16.60 -11.19 -15.66
CA ARG A 270 15.98 -10.85 -14.38
C ARG A 270 15.36 -12.06 -13.67
N ALA A 271 15.76 -13.26 -14.08
CA ALA A 271 15.40 -14.49 -13.39
C ALA A 271 16.34 -14.69 -12.18
N PHE A 272 15.87 -14.40 -10.99
CA PHE A 272 16.60 -14.61 -9.71
C PHE A 272 15.72 -15.33 -8.70
N GLY A 273 16.34 -15.94 -7.68
CA GLY A 273 15.63 -16.73 -6.69
C GLY A 273 14.93 -17.94 -7.32
N LEU A 274 13.65 -18.13 -7.05
CA LEU A 274 12.86 -19.25 -7.59
C LEU A 274 12.60 -19.13 -9.09
N ALA A 275 12.60 -17.92 -9.66
CA ALA A 275 12.42 -17.70 -11.09
C ALA A 275 13.57 -18.31 -11.93
N GLU A 276 14.76 -18.51 -11.32
CA GLU A 276 15.88 -19.21 -11.98
C GLU A 276 15.55 -20.67 -12.30
N LEU A 277 14.78 -21.34 -11.43
CA LEU A 277 14.32 -22.71 -11.69
C LEU A 277 13.36 -22.76 -12.87
N THR A 278 12.44 -21.79 -12.95
CA THR A 278 11.50 -21.67 -14.07
C THR A 278 12.23 -21.32 -15.38
N TYR A 279 13.25 -20.45 -15.30
CA TYR A 279 14.11 -20.17 -16.45
C TYR A 279 14.84 -21.41 -16.96
N LYS A 280 15.44 -22.20 -16.05
CA LYS A 280 16.09 -23.46 -16.41
C LYS A 280 15.11 -24.44 -17.06
N GLU A 281 13.93 -24.59 -16.49
CA GLU A 281 12.88 -25.42 -17.08
C GLU A 281 12.46 -24.93 -18.47
N ALA A 282 12.32 -23.62 -18.69
CA ALA A 282 12.04 -23.06 -20.00
C ALA A 282 13.13 -23.43 -21.02
N CYS A 283 14.41 -23.37 -20.62
CA CYS A 283 15.53 -23.81 -21.48
C CYS A 283 15.45 -25.31 -21.79
N ASP A 284 15.18 -26.16 -20.80
CA ASP A 284 15.05 -27.62 -20.96
C ASP A 284 13.87 -27.99 -21.87
N LEU A 285 12.82 -27.20 -21.89
CA LEU A 285 11.68 -27.32 -22.81
C LEU A 285 11.95 -26.76 -24.21
N GLY A 286 13.12 -26.18 -24.46
CA GLY A 286 13.53 -25.67 -25.75
C GLY A 286 13.08 -24.24 -26.08
N VAL A 287 12.76 -23.42 -25.05
CA VAL A 287 12.58 -21.96 -25.25
C VAL A 287 13.93 -21.34 -25.54
N ARG A 288 14.00 -20.49 -26.57
CA ARG A 288 15.24 -19.83 -27.01
C ARG A 288 15.30 -18.41 -26.45
N PHE A 289 16.43 -18.04 -25.84
CA PHE A 289 16.67 -16.75 -25.23
C PHE A 289 17.72 -15.97 -26.01
N VAL A 290 17.40 -14.76 -26.49
CA VAL A 290 18.31 -13.90 -27.26
C VAL A 290 18.50 -12.59 -26.56
N ARG A 291 19.74 -12.27 -26.18
CA ARG A 291 20.07 -11.04 -25.48
C ARG A 291 20.52 -9.95 -26.46
N TYR A 292 19.91 -8.76 -26.34
CA TYR A 292 20.27 -7.60 -27.14
C TYR A 292 20.84 -6.45 -26.30
N ALA A 293 21.63 -5.55 -26.92
CA ALA A 293 22.12 -4.35 -26.29
C ALA A 293 21.11 -3.19 -26.39
N GLN A 294 21.04 -2.34 -25.34
CA GLN A 294 20.22 -1.13 -25.38
C GLN A 294 20.54 -0.22 -26.56
N SER A 295 21.81 -0.17 -27.00
CA SER A 295 22.26 0.59 -28.16
C SER A 295 21.80 0.01 -29.51
N SER A 296 21.36 -1.25 -29.54
CA SER A 296 20.91 -1.97 -30.73
C SER A 296 19.57 -2.70 -30.45
N PRO A 297 18.47 -1.96 -30.26
CA PRO A 297 17.17 -2.59 -29.99
C PRO A 297 16.66 -3.39 -31.15
N PRO A 298 15.85 -4.44 -30.91
CA PRO A 298 15.21 -5.25 -31.94
C PRO A 298 14.41 -4.40 -32.93
N LYS A 299 14.37 -4.82 -34.20
CA LYS A 299 13.62 -4.10 -35.25
C LYS A 299 12.87 -5.09 -36.14
N ILE A 300 11.65 -4.71 -36.56
CA ILE A 300 10.94 -5.44 -37.60
C ILE A 300 11.68 -5.26 -38.90
N ASP A 301 11.80 -6.34 -39.66
CA ASP A 301 12.42 -6.32 -40.99
C ASP A 301 11.62 -5.41 -41.93
N PRO A 302 12.27 -4.47 -42.63
CA PRO A 302 11.59 -3.53 -43.53
C PRO A 302 10.78 -4.18 -44.65
N GLY A 303 11.21 -5.36 -45.12
CA GLY A 303 10.58 -6.10 -46.20
C GLY A 303 9.62 -7.21 -45.75
N ARG A 304 9.62 -7.55 -44.45
CA ARG A 304 8.87 -8.69 -43.90
C ARG A 304 8.34 -8.38 -42.51
N SER A 305 7.07 -8.05 -42.44
CA SER A 305 6.40 -7.70 -41.17
C SER A 305 6.29 -8.86 -40.14
N ASP A 306 6.61 -10.09 -40.57
CA ASP A 306 6.60 -11.32 -39.76
C ASP A 306 8.01 -11.73 -39.29
N VAL A 307 9.03 -10.84 -39.44
CA VAL A 307 10.41 -11.10 -39.04
C VAL A 307 10.92 -10.02 -38.09
N LEU A 308 11.47 -10.46 -36.96
CA LEU A 308 12.16 -9.61 -35.98
C LEU A 308 13.68 -9.82 -36.13
N ASN A 309 14.39 -8.76 -36.45
CA ASN A 309 15.86 -8.74 -36.49
C ASN A 309 16.41 -8.33 -35.13
N VAL A 310 17.22 -9.19 -34.50
CA VAL A 310 17.82 -8.99 -33.18
C VAL A 310 19.33 -9.17 -33.31
N LYS A 311 20.10 -8.17 -32.89
CA LYS A 311 21.56 -8.35 -32.75
C LYS A 311 21.84 -9.07 -31.43
N ASP A 312 22.21 -10.35 -31.51
CA ASP A 312 22.53 -11.16 -30.32
C ASP A 312 23.88 -10.73 -29.74
N LEU A 313 23.89 -10.40 -28.45
CA LEU A 313 25.11 -10.02 -27.72
C LEU A 313 26.06 -11.20 -27.48
N ALA A 314 25.56 -12.43 -27.44
CA ALA A 314 26.39 -13.60 -27.18
C ALA A 314 27.19 -14.05 -28.44
N GLN A 315 26.59 -13.90 -29.60
CA GLN A 315 27.18 -14.34 -30.87
C GLN A 315 27.72 -13.18 -31.74
N ASP A 316 27.41 -11.93 -31.37
CA ASP A 316 27.66 -10.69 -32.11
C ASP A 316 27.10 -10.70 -33.56
N GLU A 317 26.11 -11.55 -33.81
CA GLU A 317 25.43 -11.72 -35.10
C GLU A 317 23.98 -11.24 -35.03
N THR A 318 23.41 -10.92 -36.22
CA THR A 318 21.99 -10.59 -36.33
C THR A 318 21.19 -11.85 -36.58
N VAL A 319 20.32 -12.19 -35.64
CA VAL A 319 19.37 -13.30 -35.73
C VAL A 319 18.06 -12.77 -36.31
N ALA A 320 17.60 -13.34 -37.41
CA ALA A 320 16.30 -13.04 -38.01
C ALA A 320 15.27 -14.08 -37.50
N ILE A 321 14.37 -13.65 -36.63
CA ILE A 321 13.39 -14.52 -36.00
C ILE A 321 12.04 -14.33 -36.71
N ARG A 322 11.56 -15.37 -37.35
CA ARG A 322 10.20 -15.38 -37.91
C ARG A 322 9.19 -15.66 -36.80
N PHE A 323 8.08 -14.93 -36.79
CA PHE A 323 7.02 -15.11 -35.80
C PHE A 323 5.62 -15.09 -36.44
N GLY A 324 4.72 -15.86 -35.88
CA GLY A 324 3.28 -15.76 -36.13
C GLY A 324 2.61 -14.89 -35.06
N THR A 325 3.13 -14.97 -33.82
CA THR A 325 2.65 -14.13 -32.68
C THR A 325 3.82 -13.39 -32.05
N ILE A 326 3.66 -12.10 -31.80
CA ILE A 326 4.61 -11.30 -31.04
C ILE A 326 3.92 -10.68 -29.82
N ALA A 327 4.57 -10.77 -28.66
CA ALA A 327 4.08 -10.20 -27.42
C ALA A 327 5.15 -9.36 -26.71
N PHE A 328 4.71 -8.44 -25.88
CA PHE A 328 5.59 -7.54 -25.15
C PHE A 328 5.48 -7.74 -23.65
N ALA A 329 6.63 -8.01 -23.01
CA ALA A 329 6.77 -8.17 -21.58
C ALA A 329 6.84 -6.78 -20.91
N SER A 330 5.70 -6.14 -20.70
CA SER A 330 5.59 -4.86 -20.03
C SER A 330 4.30 -4.81 -19.20
N ILE A 331 4.40 -4.32 -17.98
CA ILE A 331 3.26 -4.12 -17.06
C ILE A 331 3.26 -2.66 -16.64
N PRO A 332 2.70 -1.76 -17.46
CA PRO A 332 2.58 -0.36 -17.08
C PRO A 332 1.57 -0.19 -15.93
N PRO A 333 1.67 0.91 -15.14
CA PRO A 333 0.65 1.24 -14.15
C PRO A 333 -0.70 1.48 -14.83
N ASN A 334 -1.78 1.20 -14.08
CA ASN A 334 -3.13 1.50 -14.58
C ASN A 334 -3.34 3.02 -14.61
N PRO A 335 -3.77 3.60 -15.75
CA PRO A 335 -4.05 5.03 -15.84
C PRO A 335 -5.17 5.49 -14.90
N ASP A 336 -6.10 4.61 -14.52
CA ASP A 336 -7.18 4.93 -13.59
C ASP A 336 -6.68 5.12 -12.15
N ASN A 337 -5.49 4.63 -11.81
CA ASN A 337 -4.95 4.76 -10.45
C ASN A 337 -4.87 6.22 -10.00
N GLN A 338 -4.47 7.14 -10.88
CA GLN A 338 -4.40 8.56 -10.55
C GLN A 338 -5.79 9.12 -10.23
N LEU A 339 -6.79 8.85 -11.06
CA LEU A 339 -8.16 9.30 -10.84
C LEU A 339 -8.72 8.76 -9.50
N ILE A 340 -8.55 7.46 -9.25
CA ILE A 340 -9.02 6.84 -8.01
C ILE A 340 -8.27 7.40 -6.80
N ALA A 341 -6.95 7.62 -6.92
CA ALA A 341 -6.16 8.21 -5.86
C ALA A 341 -6.59 9.66 -5.57
N ASP A 342 -6.89 10.46 -6.58
CA ASP A 342 -7.38 11.83 -6.42
C ASP A 342 -8.74 11.86 -5.72
N ILE A 343 -9.69 11.00 -6.13
CA ILE A 343 -11.02 10.87 -5.51
C ILE A 343 -10.91 10.43 -4.05
N LEU A 344 -10.09 9.41 -3.78
CA LEU A 344 -9.93 8.83 -2.44
C LEU A 344 -8.87 9.54 -1.59
N ARG A 345 -8.20 10.58 -2.11
CA ARG A 345 -7.11 11.31 -1.45
C ARG A 345 -5.97 10.40 -1.00
N LEU A 346 -5.53 9.51 -1.86
CA LEU A 346 -4.44 8.58 -1.61
C LEU A 346 -3.13 9.10 -2.20
N PRO A 347 -2.00 8.92 -1.52
CA PRO A 347 -0.71 9.26 -2.09
C PRO A 347 -0.35 8.29 -3.21
N MET A 348 0.29 8.83 -4.26
CA MET A 348 0.82 8.05 -5.38
C MET A 348 2.35 7.94 -5.28
N SER A 349 2.90 6.88 -5.84
CA SER A 349 4.32 6.74 -6.12
C SER A 349 4.66 7.38 -7.47
N GLU A 350 5.94 7.67 -7.69
CA GLU A 350 6.42 8.27 -8.96
C GLU A 350 6.15 7.38 -10.19
N ASP A 351 6.03 6.08 -9.97
CA ASP A 351 5.73 5.08 -11.00
C ASP A 351 4.22 4.88 -11.26
N GLY A 352 3.35 5.71 -10.67
CA GLY A 352 1.90 5.69 -10.93
C GLY A 352 1.14 4.60 -10.18
N ALA A 353 1.71 4.04 -9.13
CA ALA A 353 1.02 3.11 -8.24
C ALA A 353 0.49 3.81 -6.98
N VAL A 354 -0.57 3.29 -6.39
CA VAL A 354 -1.12 3.78 -5.12
C VAL A 354 -0.18 3.41 -3.97
N ARG A 355 0.23 4.39 -3.16
CA ARG A 355 1.12 4.12 -2.02
C ARG A 355 0.37 3.53 -0.84
N ARG A 356 0.92 2.46 -0.30
CA ARG A 356 0.50 1.93 1.01
C ARG A 356 1.02 2.80 2.16
N GLY A 357 0.38 2.72 3.32
CA GLY A 357 0.77 3.48 4.50
C GLY A 357 2.09 2.99 5.10
N SER A 358 2.11 1.79 5.63
CA SER A 358 3.30 1.19 6.24
C SER A 358 3.47 -0.26 5.79
N VAL A 359 4.63 -0.57 5.22
CA VAL A 359 4.99 -1.94 4.81
C VAL A 359 4.97 -2.91 5.99
N GLN A 360 5.35 -2.43 7.17
CA GLN A 360 5.50 -3.26 8.36
C GLN A 360 4.21 -3.46 9.14
N ARG A 361 3.28 -2.49 9.10
CA ARG A 361 2.04 -2.51 9.89
C ARG A 361 0.83 -2.99 9.11
N GLY A 362 0.85 -2.87 7.79
CA GLY A 362 -0.26 -3.25 6.94
C GLY A 362 0.16 -3.25 5.48
N PRO A 363 0.51 -4.41 4.92
CA PRO A 363 1.01 -4.50 3.55
C PRO A 363 -0.01 -4.04 2.51
N VAL A 364 -1.30 -4.03 2.85
CA VAL A 364 -2.42 -3.61 2.00
C VAL A 364 -3.15 -2.37 2.51
N SER A 365 -2.72 -1.79 3.65
CA SER A 365 -3.34 -0.60 4.23
C SER A 365 -2.86 0.67 3.55
N THR A 366 -3.74 1.65 3.42
CA THR A 366 -3.39 3.00 2.98
C THR A 366 -3.22 3.95 4.18
N PRO A 367 -2.71 5.18 3.99
CA PRO A 367 -2.68 6.17 5.07
C PRO A 367 -4.07 6.62 5.55
N ARG A 368 -5.13 6.35 4.78
CA ARG A 368 -6.51 6.63 5.17
C ARG A 368 -7.18 5.40 5.78
N PRO A 369 -7.62 5.44 7.05
CA PRO A 369 -8.33 4.33 7.67
C PRO A 369 -9.56 3.90 6.88
N GLY A 370 -9.82 2.59 6.83
CA GLY A 370 -10.95 2.03 6.08
C GLY A 370 -10.72 1.92 4.57
N ILE A 371 -9.57 2.37 4.04
CA ILE A 371 -9.22 2.20 2.62
C ILE A 371 -8.00 1.28 2.52
N PHE A 372 -8.16 0.22 1.74
CA PHE A 372 -7.15 -0.80 1.48
C PHE A 372 -6.81 -0.84 -0.01
N VAL A 373 -5.64 -1.36 -0.35
CA VAL A 373 -5.17 -1.46 -1.73
C VAL A 373 -4.47 -2.79 -1.95
N CYS A 374 -4.72 -3.44 -3.09
CA CYS A 374 -4.12 -4.74 -3.40
C CYS A 374 -3.85 -4.92 -4.90
N GLY A 375 -3.12 -5.97 -5.21
CA GLY A 375 -2.80 -6.32 -6.58
C GLY A 375 -1.91 -5.28 -7.26
N SER A 376 -1.94 -5.23 -8.58
CA SER A 376 -1.08 -4.35 -9.37
C SER A 376 -1.42 -2.86 -9.27
N ALA A 377 -2.47 -2.49 -8.52
CA ALA A 377 -2.71 -1.10 -8.12
C ALA A 377 -1.61 -0.58 -7.17
N LEU A 378 -1.01 -1.46 -6.34
CA LEU A 378 0.12 -1.15 -5.45
C LEU A 378 1.46 -1.12 -6.18
N PHE A 379 1.72 -2.12 -6.98
CA PHE A 379 2.89 -2.27 -7.86
C PHE A 379 2.66 -3.50 -8.76
N PRO A 380 3.29 -3.58 -9.94
CA PRO A 380 3.25 -4.76 -10.79
C PRO A 380 3.71 -6.00 -10.04
N LYS A 381 3.03 -7.12 -10.25
CA LYS A 381 3.30 -8.41 -9.58
C LYS A 381 2.66 -9.57 -10.33
N THR A 382 3.04 -10.78 -9.96
CA THR A 382 2.43 -12.00 -10.49
C THR A 382 0.98 -12.16 -10.02
N GLN A 383 0.20 -12.94 -10.75
CA GLN A 383 -1.20 -13.21 -10.38
C GLN A 383 -1.32 -13.87 -9.01
N ALA A 384 -0.44 -14.80 -8.67
CA ALA A 384 -0.42 -15.47 -7.36
C ALA A 384 -0.21 -14.48 -6.21
N MET A 385 0.71 -13.51 -6.37
CA MET A 385 0.91 -12.44 -5.40
C MET A 385 -0.30 -11.52 -5.31
N ALA A 386 -0.90 -11.17 -6.46
CA ALA A 386 -2.09 -10.31 -6.50
C ALA A 386 -3.28 -10.95 -5.77
N VAL A 387 -3.51 -12.25 -5.95
CA VAL A 387 -4.53 -13.03 -5.22
C VAL A 387 -4.25 -13.05 -3.71
N THR A 388 -3.00 -13.29 -3.31
CA THR A 388 -2.60 -13.30 -1.89
C THR A 388 -2.84 -11.94 -1.23
N GLU A 389 -2.51 -10.84 -1.90
CA GLU A 389 -2.80 -9.49 -1.40
C GLU A 389 -4.31 -9.19 -1.40
N GLY A 390 -5.06 -9.71 -2.38
CA GLY A 390 -6.52 -9.64 -2.40
C GLY A 390 -7.12 -10.26 -1.15
N ARG A 391 -6.66 -11.45 -0.74
CA ARG A 391 -7.05 -12.11 0.52
C ARG A 391 -6.76 -11.22 1.73
N ALA A 392 -5.56 -10.67 1.80
CA ALA A 392 -5.17 -9.79 2.90
C ALA A 392 -6.04 -8.52 2.95
N ALA A 393 -6.30 -7.89 1.81
CA ALA A 393 -7.13 -6.69 1.74
C ALA A 393 -8.60 -6.99 2.09
N GLY A 394 -9.13 -8.11 1.59
CA GLY A 394 -10.47 -8.57 1.92
C GLY A 394 -10.65 -8.86 3.40
N ALA A 395 -9.67 -9.55 4.02
CA ALA A 395 -9.68 -9.84 5.45
C ALA A 395 -9.65 -8.56 6.29
N MET A 396 -8.78 -7.62 5.96
CA MET A 396 -8.67 -6.34 6.69
C MET A 396 -9.92 -5.46 6.49
N ALA A 397 -10.46 -5.39 5.28
CA ALA A 397 -11.67 -4.62 5.00
C ALA A 397 -12.90 -5.23 5.66
N GLY A 398 -13.03 -6.57 5.62
CA GLY A 398 -14.10 -7.31 6.29
C GLY A 398 -14.04 -7.14 7.81
N GLU A 399 -12.86 -7.33 8.41
CA GLU A 399 -12.65 -7.10 9.85
C GLU A 399 -13.03 -5.67 10.24
N PHE A 400 -12.55 -4.68 9.47
CA PHE A 400 -12.86 -3.27 9.73
C PHE A 400 -14.37 -3.00 9.67
N ALA A 401 -15.07 -3.46 8.63
CA ALA A 401 -16.51 -3.27 8.46
C ALA A 401 -17.35 -4.00 9.54
N MET A 402 -16.84 -5.14 10.05
CA MET A 402 -17.54 -5.92 11.07
C MET A 402 -17.37 -5.41 12.49
N ARG A 403 -16.49 -4.43 12.74
CA ARG A 403 -16.38 -3.77 14.06
C ARG A 403 -17.68 -3.10 14.50
N GLY A 404 -18.45 -2.59 13.54
CA GLY A 404 -19.73 -1.91 13.79
C GLY A 404 -19.59 -0.49 14.34
N THR A 405 -18.42 -0.12 14.86
CA THR A 405 -18.10 1.21 15.37
C THR A 405 -16.76 1.70 14.85
N VAL A 406 -16.62 3.00 14.69
CA VAL A 406 -15.35 3.66 14.39
C VAL A 406 -14.98 4.58 15.55
N GLU A 407 -13.73 4.45 16.00
CA GLU A 407 -13.16 5.31 17.03
C GLU A 407 -12.34 6.43 16.37
N TYR A 408 -12.42 7.63 16.93
CA TYR A 408 -11.68 8.81 16.47
C TYR A 408 -11.35 9.73 17.65
N GLY A 409 -10.44 10.68 17.46
CA GLY A 409 -9.94 11.55 18.50
C GLY A 409 -8.50 11.23 18.88
N GLY A 410 -8.17 11.24 20.15
CA GLY A 410 -6.80 11.01 20.61
C GLY A 410 -5.87 12.18 20.26
N SER A 411 -4.68 11.89 19.71
CA SER A 411 -3.68 12.90 19.35
C SER A 411 -4.03 13.63 18.03
N VAL A 412 -5.10 14.41 18.06
CA VAL A 412 -5.61 15.20 16.92
C VAL A 412 -5.21 16.67 17.00
N ALA A 413 -5.34 17.38 15.88
CA ALA A 413 -5.16 18.82 15.84
C ALA A 413 -6.33 19.53 16.55
N VAL A 414 -6.03 20.58 17.29
CA VAL A 414 -7.00 21.51 17.87
C VAL A 414 -6.64 22.94 17.48
N VAL A 415 -7.66 23.77 17.31
CA VAL A 415 -7.49 25.20 16.96
C VAL A 415 -7.83 26.03 18.19
N GLU A 416 -6.97 27.00 18.51
CA GLU A 416 -7.26 28.07 19.45
C GLU A 416 -7.93 29.23 18.66
N PRO A 417 -9.26 29.44 18.82
CA PRO A 417 -9.99 30.40 17.99
C PRO A 417 -9.46 31.83 18.10
N ASP A 418 -9.04 32.25 19.30
CA ASP A 418 -8.52 33.61 19.53
C ASP A 418 -7.23 33.91 18.83
N LYS A 419 -6.38 32.90 18.60
CA LYS A 419 -5.14 33.03 17.82
C LYS A 419 -5.36 32.86 16.32
N CYS A 420 -6.48 32.28 15.90
CA CYS A 420 -6.73 31.98 14.49
C CYS A 420 -6.98 33.24 13.67
N SER A 421 -6.12 33.50 12.70
CA SER A 421 -6.26 34.63 11.75
C SER A 421 -7.19 34.34 10.55
N ALA A 422 -7.84 33.20 10.51
CA ALA A 422 -8.73 32.77 9.42
C ALA A 422 -8.08 32.76 8.02
N CYS A 423 -6.76 32.54 7.93
CA CYS A 423 -6.02 32.54 6.67
C CYS A 423 -6.27 31.29 5.79
N LEU A 424 -6.92 30.26 6.33
CA LEU A 424 -7.31 29.00 5.69
C LEU A 424 -6.15 28.19 5.07
N THR A 425 -4.91 28.50 5.44
CA THR A 425 -3.73 27.74 4.97
C THR A 425 -3.82 26.27 5.40
N CYS A 426 -4.28 25.99 6.62
CA CYS A 426 -4.49 24.64 7.12
C CYS A 426 -5.52 23.84 6.30
N VAL A 427 -6.59 24.50 5.83
CA VAL A 427 -7.64 23.88 4.99
C VAL A 427 -7.06 23.46 3.63
N ARG A 428 -6.24 24.32 3.01
CA ARG A 428 -5.64 24.08 1.70
C ARG A 428 -4.52 23.03 1.73
N THR A 429 -3.85 22.87 2.86
CA THR A 429 -2.68 22.01 2.99
C THR A 429 -3.03 20.58 3.47
N CYS A 430 -4.16 20.39 4.15
CA CYS A 430 -4.50 19.11 4.74
C CYS A 430 -4.89 18.07 3.69
N PRO A 431 -4.14 16.95 3.55
CA PRO A 431 -4.49 15.92 2.58
C PRO A 431 -5.75 15.10 2.98
N TYR A 432 -6.19 15.24 4.23
CA TYR A 432 -7.35 14.50 4.79
C TYR A 432 -8.62 15.36 4.88
N GLU A 433 -8.57 16.65 4.52
CA GLU A 433 -9.69 17.59 4.60
C GLU A 433 -10.27 17.73 6.02
N ALA A 434 -9.44 17.49 7.05
CA ALA A 434 -9.85 17.60 8.43
C ALA A 434 -10.11 19.07 8.87
N PRO A 435 -9.28 20.08 8.54
CA PRO A 435 -9.59 21.48 8.80
C PRO A 435 -10.66 21.99 7.83
N PHE A 436 -11.61 22.75 8.35
CA PHE A 436 -12.64 23.43 7.56
C PHE A 436 -12.90 24.83 8.10
N PHE A 437 -13.61 25.65 7.35
CA PHE A 437 -14.04 26.96 7.80
C PHE A 437 -15.34 26.82 8.60
N GLY A 438 -15.27 27.06 9.91
CA GLY A 438 -16.40 26.90 10.81
C GLY A 438 -17.35 28.09 10.82
N GLU A 439 -18.49 27.93 11.47
CA GLU A 439 -19.54 28.97 11.59
C GLU A 439 -19.06 30.20 12.38
N THR A 440 -18.07 30.03 13.25
CA THR A 440 -17.45 31.12 14.00
C THR A 440 -16.55 32.03 13.17
N GLY A 441 -16.38 31.76 11.86
CA GLY A 441 -15.46 32.45 10.97
C GLY A 441 -14.00 32.11 11.23
N LYS A 442 -13.71 31.01 11.89
CA LYS A 442 -12.39 30.46 12.19
C LYS A 442 -12.22 29.07 11.60
N ALA A 443 -10.98 28.58 11.56
CA ALA A 443 -10.76 27.19 11.21
C ALA A 443 -11.19 26.27 12.34
N GLU A 444 -11.82 25.15 12.00
CA GLU A 444 -12.21 24.07 12.90
C GLU A 444 -11.68 22.73 12.37
N ILE A 445 -11.59 21.70 13.21
CA ILE A 445 -11.04 20.39 12.83
C ILE A 445 -12.13 19.31 12.97
N ARG A 446 -12.41 18.60 11.87
CA ARG A 446 -13.18 17.34 11.93
C ARG A 446 -12.28 16.24 12.48
N GLN A 447 -12.54 15.84 13.72
CA GLN A 447 -11.69 14.85 14.41
C GLN A 447 -11.70 13.50 13.70
N GLN A 448 -12.83 13.10 13.10
CA GLN A 448 -13.01 11.86 12.35
C GLN A 448 -12.04 11.74 11.16
N LEU A 449 -11.65 12.87 10.57
CA LEU A 449 -10.73 12.94 9.43
C LEU A 449 -9.28 13.20 9.86
N CYS A 450 -9.06 13.72 11.07
CA CYS A 450 -7.72 14.12 11.52
C CYS A 450 -6.83 12.90 11.82
N GLN A 451 -5.69 12.82 11.16
CA GLN A 451 -4.71 11.77 11.39
C GLN A 451 -3.55 12.19 12.32
N GLY A 452 -3.66 13.32 13.00
CA GLY A 452 -2.65 13.80 13.94
C GLY A 452 -1.26 14.05 13.33
N CYS A 453 -1.16 14.23 12.01
CA CYS A 453 0.12 14.32 11.29
C CYS A 453 0.91 15.61 11.55
N GLY A 454 0.29 16.66 12.14
CA GLY A 454 0.92 17.92 12.50
C GLY A 454 1.15 18.92 11.37
N MET A 455 0.85 18.59 10.11
CA MET A 455 1.09 19.46 8.96
C MET A 455 0.42 20.82 9.10
N CYS A 456 -0.84 20.86 9.54
CA CYS A 456 -1.58 22.10 9.77
C CYS A 456 -1.01 22.93 10.94
N ALA A 457 -0.49 22.29 11.99
CA ALA A 457 0.17 22.99 13.10
C ALA A 457 1.49 23.60 12.67
N GLY A 458 2.33 22.86 11.92
CA GLY A 458 3.62 23.33 11.44
C GLY A 458 3.54 24.53 10.48
N ILE A 459 2.50 24.58 9.63
CA ILE A 459 2.32 25.66 8.63
C ILE A 459 1.50 26.86 9.16
N CYS A 460 0.92 26.77 10.36
CA CYS A 460 0.05 27.83 10.89
C CYS A 460 0.86 29.09 11.22
N PRO A 461 0.66 30.24 10.54
CA PRO A 461 1.48 31.45 10.75
C PRO A 461 1.21 32.08 12.10
N SER A 462 -0.01 31.95 12.63
CA SER A 462 -0.42 32.48 13.95
C SER A 462 -0.22 31.51 15.12
N LYS A 463 0.36 30.30 14.88
CA LYS A 463 0.53 29.26 15.89
C LYS A 463 -0.76 28.88 16.63
N ALA A 464 -1.89 29.05 15.95
CA ALA A 464 -3.22 28.77 16.48
C ALA A 464 -3.56 27.27 16.53
N ILE A 465 -2.77 26.39 15.91
CA ILE A 465 -3.05 24.97 15.84
C ILE A 465 -1.97 24.19 16.58
N GLN A 466 -2.40 23.33 17.49
CA GLN A 466 -1.54 22.43 18.23
C GLN A 466 -2.05 20.99 18.06
N ILE A 467 -1.17 20.00 18.23
CA ILE A 467 -1.55 18.60 18.30
C ILE A 467 -1.63 18.19 19.77
N LEU A 468 -2.75 17.60 20.18
CA LEU A 468 -2.94 17.13 21.56
C LEU A 468 -1.83 16.13 21.93
N ASN A 469 -1.26 16.32 23.11
CA ASN A 469 -0.10 15.57 23.63
C ASN A 469 1.18 15.64 22.76
N ARG A 470 1.22 16.61 21.82
CA ARG A 470 2.40 16.95 21.01
C ARG A 470 2.45 18.46 20.75
N THR A 471 2.15 19.25 21.79
CA THR A 471 2.22 20.71 21.70
C THR A 471 3.67 21.21 21.59
N ASP A 472 3.85 22.42 21.07
CA ASP A 472 5.18 23.05 20.96
C ASP A 472 5.91 23.07 22.32
N ASP A 473 5.19 23.31 23.42
CA ASP A 473 5.77 23.35 24.77
C ASP A 473 6.17 21.98 25.28
N GLN A 474 5.39 20.93 25.01
CA GLN A 474 5.75 19.55 25.35
C GLN A 474 6.98 19.10 24.60
N ILE A 475 7.05 19.37 23.28
CA ILE A 475 8.23 19.04 22.45
C ILE A 475 9.46 19.82 22.92
N ARG A 476 9.31 21.09 23.26
CA ARG A 476 10.40 21.94 23.74
C ARG A 476 10.91 21.45 25.10
N THR A 477 10.02 21.08 26.02
CA THR A 477 10.39 20.53 27.34
C THR A 477 11.16 19.22 27.19
N GLU A 478 10.70 18.31 26.34
CA GLU A 478 11.40 17.06 26.03
C GLU A 478 12.80 17.32 25.45
N ALA A 479 12.88 18.15 24.43
CA ALA A 479 14.15 18.49 23.77
C ALA A 479 15.16 19.16 24.70
N SER A 480 14.73 20.16 25.50
CA SER A 480 15.60 20.86 26.45
C SER A 480 16.11 19.92 27.54
N THR A 481 15.25 19.02 28.03
CA THR A 481 15.64 18.03 29.06
C THR A 481 16.63 17.01 28.48
N LEU A 482 16.43 16.58 27.23
CA LEU A 482 17.32 15.65 26.54
C LEU A 482 18.71 16.27 26.33
N MET A 483 18.79 17.55 26.03
CA MET A 483 20.04 18.31 25.83
C MET A 483 20.75 18.72 27.12
N GLY A 484 20.26 18.31 28.29
CA GLY A 484 20.88 18.62 29.57
C GLY A 484 20.52 20.00 30.14
N GLY A 485 19.37 20.57 29.70
CA GLY A 485 18.87 21.81 30.27
C GLY A 485 19.74 23.03 30.02
N VAL A 486 20.36 23.11 28.85
CA VAL A 486 21.03 24.36 28.40
C VAL A 486 19.93 25.39 28.12
N HIS A 487 19.75 26.29 29.10
CA HIS A 487 18.88 27.47 29.00
C HIS A 487 19.61 28.61 28.31
#